data_8e771528a25fd8f415ea44f592514417
#
_entry.id   8e771528a25fd8f415ea44f592514417
#
_cell.length_a   1.000
_cell.length_b   1.000
_cell.length_c   1.000
_cell.angle_alpha   90.00
_cell.angle_beta   90.00
_cell.angle_gamma   90.00
#
_symmetry.space_group_name_H-M   'P 1'
#
loop_
_entity.id
_entity.type
_entity.pdbx_description
1 polymer ?
#
loop_
_entity_poly.entity_id
_entity_poly.type
_entity_poly.pdbx_seq_one_letter_code
_entity_poly.pdbx_strand_id
1 'polypeptide(L)'
;IAVREDKTDPGRYEIVAGERRWLAAQKAGLHQVPIVVLKLNDSETLEVAIVENVQRENLNPIEEAKGYARLNKEFGYDHDKISKFISKSRSHVSNTLRLLSLPKDVISMLEEGLLLAGQARPLIGLSNASQIAEDIIKKRLTSRQVESLSKINKSPYKLEKQIDSNIAEVQRLIENNLE
;
A
#
# COMPACT_ATOMS: atom_id res chain seq x y z
N ILE A 1 10.06 19.85 -19.08
CA ILE A 1 8.62 19.71 -18.83
C ILE A 1 8.04 18.92 -19.99
N ALA A 2 7.31 17.83 -19.71
CA ALA A 2 6.64 17.07 -20.73
C ALA A 2 5.25 17.66 -20.96
N VAL A 3 4.91 17.90 -22.25
CA VAL A 3 3.65 18.51 -22.66
C VAL A 3 3.05 17.76 -23.84
N ARG A 4 1.74 17.93 -24.05
CA ARG A 4 1.08 17.57 -25.30
C ARG A 4 0.41 18.82 -25.91
N GLU A 5 0.17 18.79 -27.20
CA GLU A 5 -0.63 19.85 -27.85
C GLU A 5 -2.07 19.82 -27.32
N ASP A 6 -2.62 21.00 -27.03
CA ASP A 6 -4.02 21.13 -26.66
C ASP A 6 -4.89 20.79 -27.86
N LYS A 7 -5.92 19.96 -27.67
CA LYS A 7 -6.81 19.52 -28.73
C LYS A 7 -7.78 20.61 -29.20
N THR A 8 -8.02 21.58 -28.33
CA THR A 8 -9.03 22.63 -28.56
C THR A 8 -8.44 23.95 -28.99
N ASP A 9 -7.17 24.23 -28.69
CA ASP A 9 -6.52 25.49 -28.96
C ASP A 9 -5.12 25.27 -29.60
N PRO A 10 -5.00 25.31 -30.93
CA PRO A 10 -3.74 25.14 -31.64
C PRO A 10 -2.69 26.16 -31.18
N GLY A 11 -1.52 25.67 -30.79
CA GLY A 11 -0.41 26.50 -30.28
C GLY A 11 -0.35 26.58 -28.74
N ARG A 12 -1.31 26.02 -28.05
CA ARG A 12 -1.22 25.78 -26.59
C ARG A 12 -0.77 24.37 -26.27
N TYR A 13 -0.23 24.22 -25.08
CA TYR A 13 0.28 22.95 -24.59
C TYR A 13 -0.31 22.64 -23.23
N GLU A 14 -0.73 21.40 -23.03
CA GLU A 14 -1.15 20.86 -21.75
C GLU A 14 0.05 20.16 -21.07
N ILE A 15 0.31 20.46 -19.80
CA ILE A 15 1.40 19.85 -19.04
C ILE A 15 0.99 18.43 -18.67
N VAL A 16 1.74 17.45 -19.15
CA VAL A 16 1.58 16.02 -18.81
C VAL A 16 2.40 15.67 -17.57
N ALA A 17 3.64 16.18 -17.48
CA ALA A 17 4.52 15.95 -16.32
C ALA A 17 5.48 17.14 -16.11
N GLY A 18 5.82 17.38 -14.84
CA GLY A 18 6.78 18.44 -14.47
C GLY A 18 6.14 19.76 -14.04
N GLU A 19 4.91 19.77 -13.55
CA GLU A 19 4.19 20.96 -13.06
C GLU A 19 5.00 21.76 -12.02
N ARG A 20 5.63 21.07 -11.05
CA ARG A 20 6.47 21.74 -10.03
C ARG A 20 7.65 22.50 -10.64
N ARG A 21 8.25 21.97 -11.72
CA ARG A 21 9.33 22.64 -12.45
C ARG A 21 8.82 23.87 -13.20
N TRP A 22 7.63 23.79 -13.78
CA TRP A 22 6.96 24.91 -14.41
C TRP A 22 6.63 26.02 -13.40
N LEU A 23 6.04 25.68 -12.24
CA LEU A 23 5.76 26.63 -11.16
C LEU A 23 7.06 27.27 -10.60
N ALA A 24 8.13 26.48 -10.47
CA ALA A 24 9.43 27.01 -10.04
C ALA A 24 10.02 28.00 -11.06
N ALA A 25 9.90 27.71 -12.35
CA ALA A 25 10.33 28.60 -13.42
C ALA A 25 9.55 29.94 -13.42
N GLN A 26 8.22 29.88 -13.21
CA GLN A 26 7.38 31.08 -13.05
C GLN A 26 7.86 31.93 -11.86
N LYS A 27 8.07 31.30 -10.68
CA LYS A 27 8.58 32.02 -9.51
C LYS A 27 9.98 32.63 -9.70
N ALA A 28 10.79 32.00 -10.54
CA ALA A 28 12.12 32.49 -10.90
C ALA A 28 12.10 33.57 -12.02
N GLY A 29 10.92 33.95 -12.53
CA GLY A 29 10.77 34.93 -13.60
C GLY A 29 11.27 34.46 -14.97
N LEU A 30 11.39 33.16 -15.20
CA LEU A 30 11.83 32.62 -16.49
C LEU A 30 10.67 32.68 -17.51
N HIS A 31 10.88 33.41 -18.60
CA HIS A 31 9.89 33.56 -19.67
C HIS A 31 9.87 32.38 -20.65
N GLN A 32 10.91 31.55 -20.65
CA GLN A 32 11.03 30.37 -21.53
C GLN A 32 11.54 29.19 -20.73
N VAL A 33 10.98 28.03 -20.99
CA VAL A 33 11.38 26.76 -20.39
C VAL A 33 11.48 25.67 -21.47
N PRO A 34 12.45 24.75 -21.38
CA PRO A 34 12.52 23.65 -22.33
C PRO A 34 11.36 22.68 -22.13
N ILE A 35 10.70 22.34 -23.23
CA ILE A 35 9.59 21.38 -23.26
C ILE A 35 9.93 20.20 -24.16
N VAL A 36 9.33 19.05 -23.85
CA VAL A 36 9.29 17.87 -24.71
C VAL A 36 7.84 17.63 -25.09
N VAL A 37 7.54 17.79 -26.39
CA VAL A 37 6.18 17.57 -26.89
C VAL A 37 5.99 16.08 -27.14
N LEU A 38 4.98 15.50 -26.46
CA LEU A 38 4.61 14.10 -26.56
C LEU A 38 3.32 13.98 -27.39
N LYS A 39 3.30 13.05 -28.33
CA LYS A 39 2.09 12.72 -29.09
C LYS A 39 1.32 11.63 -28.34
N LEU A 40 0.48 12.03 -27.39
CA LEU A 40 -0.26 11.12 -26.51
C LEU A 40 -1.76 11.37 -26.69
N ASN A 41 -2.53 10.28 -26.70
CA ASN A 41 -3.98 10.35 -26.52
C ASN A 41 -4.33 10.57 -25.03
N ASP A 42 -5.63 10.74 -24.70
CA ASP A 42 -6.05 11.04 -23.32
C ASP A 42 -5.72 9.90 -22.35
N SER A 43 -5.86 8.65 -22.80
CA SER A 43 -5.55 7.47 -22.00
C SER A 43 -4.05 7.38 -21.70
N GLU A 44 -3.22 7.58 -22.71
CA GLU A 44 -1.74 7.58 -22.57
C GLU A 44 -1.26 8.76 -21.70
N THR A 45 -1.91 9.91 -21.82
CA THR A 45 -1.62 11.08 -20.97
C THR A 45 -1.90 10.79 -19.51
N LEU A 46 -3.06 10.19 -19.22
CA LEU A 46 -3.45 9.81 -17.87
C LEU A 46 -2.51 8.73 -17.30
N GLU A 47 -2.11 7.77 -18.14
CA GLU A 47 -1.14 6.74 -17.78
C GLU A 47 0.20 7.36 -17.33
N VAL A 48 0.77 8.24 -18.17
CA VAL A 48 2.04 8.93 -17.87
C VAL A 48 1.93 9.76 -16.59
N ALA A 49 0.80 10.46 -16.38
CA ALA A 49 0.58 11.25 -15.18
C ALA A 49 0.50 10.39 -13.90
N ILE A 50 -0.16 9.22 -13.97
CA ILE A 50 -0.23 8.29 -12.82
C ILE A 50 1.15 7.68 -12.55
N VAL A 51 1.87 7.25 -13.58
CA VAL A 51 3.20 6.67 -13.43
C VAL A 51 4.19 7.69 -12.84
N GLU A 52 4.19 8.94 -13.33
CA GLU A 52 5.03 10.00 -12.77
C GLU A 52 4.72 10.23 -11.29
N ASN A 53 3.43 10.31 -10.94
CA ASN A 53 3.02 10.49 -9.57
C ASN A 53 3.43 9.33 -8.66
N VAL A 54 3.32 8.09 -9.15
CA VAL A 54 3.70 6.88 -8.40
C VAL A 54 5.23 6.74 -8.24
N GLN A 55 6.01 7.32 -9.16
CA GLN A 55 7.48 7.33 -9.09
C GLN A 55 8.05 8.47 -8.21
N ARG A 56 7.18 9.30 -7.60
CA ARG A 56 7.64 10.36 -6.71
C ARG A 56 8.28 9.78 -5.45
N GLU A 57 9.41 10.36 -5.06
CA GLU A 57 9.99 10.09 -3.75
C GLU A 57 9.06 10.62 -2.64
N ASN A 58 8.91 9.85 -1.57
CA ASN A 58 8.11 10.20 -0.37
C ASN A 58 6.58 10.08 -0.50
N LEU A 59 6.08 9.19 -1.35
CA LEU A 59 4.67 8.79 -1.28
C LEU A 59 4.41 8.04 0.03
N ASN A 60 3.26 8.29 0.64
CA ASN A 60 2.81 7.41 1.70
C ASN A 60 2.33 6.06 1.12
N PRO A 61 2.35 4.96 1.91
CA PRO A 61 1.99 3.64 1.41
C PRO A 61 0.57 3.52 0.83
N ILE A 62 -0.34 4.38 1.26
CA ILE A 62 -1.74 4.38 0.78
C ILE A 62 -1.86 5.14 -0.54
N GLU A 63 -1.12 6.24 -0.72
CA GLU A 63 -1.04 6.94 -2.01
C GLU A 63 -0.43 6.02 -3.08
N GLU A 64 0.64 5.32 -2.74
CA GLU A 64 1.27 4.32 -3.60
C GLU A 64 0.27 3.22 -3.99
N ALA A 65 -0.47 2.68 -3.01
CA ALA A 65 -1.50 1.66 -3.23
C ALA A 65 -2.64 2.16 -4.14
N LYS A 66 -3.11 3.40 -3.93
CA LYS A 66 -4.14 4.04 -4.77
C LYS A 66 -3.66 4.22 -6.20
N GLY A 67 -2.40 4.61 -6.40
CA GLY A 67 -1.78 4.71 -7.72
C GLY A 67 -1.75 3.36 -8.44
N TYR A 68 -1.33 2.28 -7.78
CA TYR A 68 -1.33 0.93 -8.36
C TYR A 68 -2.74 0.43 -8.67
N ALA A 69 -3.71 0.70 -7.80
CA ALA A 69 -5.10 0.34 -8.03
C ALA A 69 -5.68 1.05 -9.26
N ARG A 70 -5.30 2.30 -9.50
CA ARG A 70 -5.69 3.04 -10.70
C ARG A 70 -5.07 2.45 -11.97
N LEU A 71 -3.77 2.13 -11.96
CA LEU A 71 -3.10 1.46 -13.09
C LEU A 71 -3.75 0.12 -13.43
N ASN A 72 -4.14 -0.66 -12.41
CA ASN A 72 -4.84 -1.91 -12.61
C ASN A 72 -6.25 -1.70 -13.18
N LYS A 73 -7.06 -0.80 -12.59
CA LYS A 73 -8.47 -0.61 -12.92
C LYS A 73 -8.67 0.13 -14.26
N GLU A 74 -7.89 1.18 -14.51
CA GLU A 74 -8.07 2.08 -15.66
C GLU A 74 -7.35 1.56 -16.92
N PHE A 75 -6.20 0.87 -16.74
CA PHE A 75 -5.34 0.40 -17.84
C PHE A 75 -5.22 -1.12 -17.93
N GLY A 76 -5.84 -1.87 -17.01
CA GLY A 76 -5.79 -3.33 -17.00
C GLY A 76 -4.39 -3.91 -16.69
N TYR A 77 -3.52 -3.14 -16.05
CA TYR A 77 -2.17 -3.59 -15.73
C TYR A 77 -2.19 -4.64 -14.64
N ASP A 78 -1.59 -5.78 -14.90
CA ASP A 78 -1.34 -6.78 -13.88
C ASP A 78 -0.18 -6.37 -12.95
N HIS A 79 0.01 -7.12 -11.86
CA HIS A 79 1.03 -6.82 -10.87
C HIS A 79 2.46 -6.92 -11.44
N ASP A 80 2.69 -7.76 -12.46
CA ASP A 80 4.00 -7.90 -13.11
C ASP A 80 4.32 -6.67 -13.97
N LYS A 81 3.33 -6.17 -14.73
CA LYS A 81 3.49 -4.96 -15.54
C LYS A 81 3.73 -3.75 -14.65
N ILE A 82 2.93 -3.57 -13.59
CA ILE A 82 3.14 -2.49 -12.61
C ILE A 82 4.54 -2.58 -12.01
N SER A 83 4.97 -3.76 -11.56
CA SER A 83 6.27 -3.94 -10.91
C SER A 83 7.45 -3.53 -11.79
N LYS A 84 7.39 -3.85 -13.09
CA LYS A 84 8.39 -3.44 -14.08
C LYS A 84 8.43 -1.92 -14.26
N PHE A 85 7.24 -1.28 -14.37
CA PHE A 85 7.12 0.17 -14.54
C PHE A 85 7.73 0.95 -13.38
N ILE A 86 7.51 0.49 -12.16
CA ILE A 86 7.97 1.20 -10.95
C ILE A 86 9.30 0.69 -10.42
N SER A 87 9.92 -0.28 -11.10
CA SER A 87 11.19 -0.92 -10.67
C SER A 87 11.13 -1.48 -9.25
N LYS A 88 10.00 -2.09 -8.88
CA LYS A 88 9.78 -2.79 -7.61
C LYS A 88 9.48 -4.27 -7.85
N SER A 89 9.50 -5.09 -6.80
CA SER A 89 9.11 -6.49 -6.93
C SER A 89 7.60 -6.65 -7.07
N ARG A 90 7.13 -7.71 -7.76
CA ARG A 90 5.71 -8.08 -7.82
C ARG A 90 5.09 -8.27 -6.43
N SER A 91 5.85 -8.85 -5.50
CA SER A 91 5.41 -9.01 -4.12
C SER A 91 5.23 -7.68 -3.40
N HIS A 92 6.06 -6.66 -3.70
CA HIS A 92 5.87 -5.31 -3.19
C HIS A 92 4.52 -4.74 -3.67
N VAL A 93 4.25 -4.78 -4.98
CA VAL A 93 2.99 -4.30 -5.58
C VAL A 93 1.77 -4.98 -4.94
N SER A 94 1.80 -6.32 -4.86
CA SER A 94 0.71 -7.10 -4.26
C SER A 94 0.49 -6.74 -2.78
N ASN A 95 1.55 -6.61 -1.99
CA ASN A 95 1.47 -6.26 -0.58
C ASN A 95 0.97 -4.82 -0.36
N THR A 96 1.37 -3.89 -1.22
CA THR A 96 0.92 -2.50 -1.16
C THR A 96 -0.57 -2.40 -1.51
N LEU A 97 -1.02 -3.05 -2.60
CA LEU A 97 -2.44 -3.09 -2.97
C LEU A 97 -3.32 -3.67 -1.86
N ARG A 98 -2.86 -4.69 -1.16
CA ARG A 98 -3.62 -5.29 -0.05
C ARG A 98 -3.87 -4.34 1.11
N LEU A 99 -3.08 -3.27 1.29
CA LEU A 99 -3.32 -2.27 2.32
C LEU A 99 -4.67 -1.57 2.16
N LEU A 100 -5.18 -1.45 0.92
CA LEU A 100 -6.49 -0.86 0.65
C LEU A 100 -7.68 -1.68 1.18
N SER A 101 -7.45 -2.94 1.57
CA SER A 101 -8.49 -3.78 2.20
C SER A 101 -8.58 -3.61 3.73
N LEU A 102 -7.75 -2.76 4.32
CA LEU A 102 -7.81 -2.44 5.75
C LEU A 102 -9.03 -1.54 6.06
N PRO A 103 -9.50 -1.54 7.31
CA PRO A 103 -10.51 -0.58 7.78
C PRO A 103 -10.07 0.88 7.57
N LYS A 104 -11.02 1.79 7.39
CA LYS A 104 -10.76 3.20 7.05
C LYS A 104 -9.92 3.92 8.11
N ASP A 105 -10.16 3.66 9.37
CA ASP A 105 -9.40 4.20 10.51
C ASP A 105 -7.92 3.77 10.47
N VAL A 106 -7.65 2.50 10.16
CA VAL A 106 -6.28 1.99 10.00
C VAL A 106 -5.60 2.61 8.77
N ILE A 107 -6.36 2.84 7.69
CA ILE A 107 -5.86 3.55 6.50
C ILE A 107 -5.48 4.99 6.88
N SER A 108 -6.30 5.72 7.65
CA SER A 108 -5.97 7.07 8.11
C SER A 108 -4.69 7.08 8.95
N MET A 109 -4.51 6.10 9.85
CA MET A 109 -3.26 5.97 10.64
C MET A 109 -2.01 5.77 9.77
N LEU A 110 -2.16 5.06 8.64
CA LEU A 110 -1.08 4.90 7.65
C LEU A 110 -0.81 6.18 6.86
N GLU A 111 -1.87 6.92 6.47
CA GLU A 111 -1.76 8.19 5.76
C GLU A 111 -1.10 9.27 6.63
N GLU A 112 -1.39 9.29 7.92
CA GLU A 112 -0.80 10.19 8.91
C GLU A 112 0.62 9.77 9.36
N GLY A 113 1.09 8.59 8.93
CA GLY A 113 2.40 8.06 9.32
C GLY A 113 2.48 7.55 10.76
N LEU A 114 1.35 7.42 11.46
CA LEU A 114 1.26 6.86 12.82
C LEU A 114 1.53 5.35 12.84
N LEU A 115 1.26 4.68 11.72
CA LEU A 115 1.45 3.24 11.54
C LEU A 115 2.31 2.99 10.29
N LEU A 116 3.24 2.07 10.37
CA LEU A 116 4.06 1.67 9.23
C LEU A 116 3.39 0.55 8.42
N ALA A 117 3.60 0.52 7.11
CA ALA A 117 3.06 -0.53 6.23
C ALA A 117 3.43 -1.96 6.71
N GLY A 118 4.65 -2.14 7.25
CA GLY A 118 5.09 -3.42 7.82
C GLY A 118 4.32 -3.84 9.08
N GLN A 119 3.80 -2.88 9.85
CA GLN A 119 2.95 -3.13 11.02
C GLN A 119 1.49 -3.38 10.63
N ALA A 120 1.01 -2.73 9.56
CA ALA A 120 -0.36 -2.85 9.10
C ALA A 120 -0.64 -4.13 8.30
N ARG A 121 0.32 -4.66 7.54
CA ARG A 121 0.14 -5.88 6.73
C ARG A 121 -0.40 -7.09 7.51
N PRO A 122 0.10 -7.42 8.71
CA PRO A 122 -0.41 -8.54 9.49
C PRO A 122 -1.88 -8.38 9.91
N LEU A 123 -2.42 -7.15 9.93
CA LEU A 123 -3.79 -6.83 10.33
C LEU A 123 -4.82 -7.11 9.22
N ILE A 124 -4.37 -7.31 7.98
CA ILE A 124 -5.25 -7.56 6.85
C ILE A 124 -6.05 -8.84 7.06
N GLY A 125 -7.39 -8.71 7.02
CA GLY A 125 -8.34 -9.80 7.21
C GLY A 125 -8.65 -10.13 8.67
N LEU A 126 -8.16 -9.35 9.64
CA LEU A 126 -8.55 -9.48 11.04
C LEU A 126 -9.80 -8.64 11.31
N SER A 127 -10.77 -9.20 12.04
CA SER A 127 -12.00 -8.49 12.43
C SER A 127 -11.76 -7.36 13.43
N ASN A 128 -10.69 -7.48 14.24
CA ASN A 128 -10.27 -6.51 15.26
C ASN A 128 -9.05 -5.69 14.85
N ALA A 129 -8.84 -5.49 13.53
CA ALA A 129 -7.68 -4.78 12.98
C ALA A 129 -7.51 -3.37 13.57
N SER A 130 -8.59 -2.61 13.74
CA SER A 130 -8.58 -1.24 14.29
C SER A 130 -8.06 -1.22 15.73
N GLN A 131 -8.56 -2.12 16.55
CA GLN A 131 -8.16 -2.19 17.96
C GLN A 131 -6.68 -2.59 18.11
N ILE A 132 -6.22 -3.53 17.30
CA ILE A 132 -4.80 -3.92 17.27
C ILE A 132 -3.93 -2.77 16.76
N ALA A 133 -4.36 -2.01 15.76
CA ALA A 133 -3.64 -0.86 15.25
C ALA A 133 -3.43 0.23 16.35
N GLU A 134 -4.47 0.52 17.13
CA GLU A 134 -4.34 1.42 18.29
C GLU A 134 -3.34 0.88 19.32
N ASP A 135 -3.38 -0.40 19.62
CA ASP A 135 -2.45 -1.04 20.56
C ASP A 135 -1.00 -0.97 20.06
N ILE A 136 -0.78 -1.14 18.75
CA ILE A 136 0.55 -1.00 18.13
C ILE A 136 1.10 0.40 18.37
N ILE A 137 0.28 1.43 18.16
CA ILE A 137 0.67 2.83 18.36
C ILE A 137 0.93 3.10 19.84
N LYS A 138 0.00 2.74 20.74
CA LYS A 138 0.10 2.97 22.18
C LYS A 138 1.32 2.28 22.79
N LYS A 139 1.60 1.03 22.40
CA LYS A 139 2.68 0.19 22.93
C LYS A 139 3.98 0.28 22.13
N ARG A 140 4.01 1.05 21.04
CA ARG A 140 5.13 1.21 20.10
C ARG A 140 5.71 -0.14 19.64
N LEU A 141 4.83 -1.06 19.25
CA LEU A 141 5.22 -2.40 18.85
C LEU A 141 5.97 -2.40 17.53
N THR A 142 7.01 -3.21 17.45
CA THR A 142 7.74 -3.43 16.18
C THR A 142 6.96 -4.34 15.24
N SER A 143 7.26 -4.29 13.93
CA SER A 143 6.61 -5.15 12.93
C SER A 143 6.72 -6.65 13.26
N ARG A 144 7.87 -7.09 13.82
CA ARG A 144 8.07 -8.49 14.24
C ARG A 144 7.14 -8.90 15.39
N GLN A 145 6.96 -8.03 16.38
CA GLN A 145 6.04 -8.27 17.50
C GLN A 145 4.60 -8.36 17.03
N VAL A 146 4.19 -7.48 16.09
CA VAL A 146 2.86 -7.51 15.48
C VAL A 146 2.62 -8.79 14.68
N GLU A 147 3.59 -9.25 13.91
CA GLU A 147 3.50 -10.52 13.19
C GLU A 147 3.30 -11.72 14.14
N SER A 148 4.02 -11.73 15.27
CA SER A 148 3.85 -12.78 16.29
C SER A 148 2.44 -12.75 16.89
N LEU A 149 1.93 -11.57 17.26
CA LEU A 149 0.56 -11.40 17.77
C LEU A 149 -0.51 -11.79 16.76
N SER A 150 -0.33 -11.43 15.48
CA SER A 150 -1.29 -11.77 14.43
C SER A 150 -1.36 -13.26 14.13
N LYS A 151 -0.25 -14.01 14.30
CA LYS A 151 -0.22 -15.47 14.16
C LYS A 151 -1.04 -16.15 15.25
N ILE A 152 -0.98 -15.66 16.48
CA ILE A 152 -1.78 -16.15 17.62
C ILE A 152 -3.27 -15.92 17.34
N ASN A 153 -3.64 -14.74 16.86
CA ASN A 153 -5.03 -14.39 16.55
C ASN A 153 -5.60 -15.09 15.29
N LYS A 154 -4.74 -15.57 14.40
CA LYS A 154 -5.16 -16.33 13.19
C LYS A 154 -5.33 -17.83 13.44
N SER A 155 -4.92 -18.35 14.58
CA SER A 155 -4.98 -19.78 14.89
C SER A 155 -5.64 -20.07 16.26
N PRO A 156 -6.96 -19.87 16.38
CA PRO A 156 -7.65 -20.32 17.61
C PRO A 156 -7.73 -21.85 17.73
N TYR A 157 -7.55 -22.59 16.64
CA TYR A 157 -7.86 -24.02 16.57
C TYR A 157 -6.68 -24.97 16.89
N LYS A 158 -5.47 -24.49 17.05
CA LYS A 158 -4.33 -25.37 17.34
C LYS A 158 -3.96 -25.49 18.82
N LEU A 159 -4.41 -24.56 19.67
CA LEU A 159 -4.13 -24.60 21.10
C LEU A 159 -5.06 -25.55 21.87
N GLU A 160 -6.34 -25.68 21.46
CA GLU A 160 -7.29 -26.60 22.12
C GLU A 160 -6.92 -28.08 21.90
N LYS A 161 -6.38 -28.45 20.72
CA LYS A 161 -6.01 -29.85 20.43
C LYS A 161 -4.76 -30.35 21.17
N GLN A 162 -3.85 -29.47 21.63
CA GLN A 162 -2.69 -29.86 22.41
C GLN A 162 -2.98 -29.94 23.92
N ILE A 163 -3.96 -29.19 24.41
CA ILE A 163 -4.35 -29.22 25.81
C ILE A 163 -5.21 -30.47 26.08
N ASP A 164 -6.12 -30.85 25.18
CA ASP A 164 -6.98 -32.02 25.34
C ASP A 164 -6.22 -33.35 25.38
N SER A 165 -5.17 -33.54 24.59
CA SER A 165 -4.40 -34.80 24.60
C SER A 165 -3.62 -34.99 25.90
N ASN A 166 -3.05 -33.95 26.46
CA ASN A 166 -2.30 -34.03 27.73
C ASN A 166 -3.24 -34.14 28.95
N ILE A 167 -4.41 -33.50 28.92
CA ILE A 167 -5.38 -33.59 30.01
C ILE A 167 -6.03 -34.97 30.03
N ALA A 168 -6.36 -35.54 28.88
CA ALA A 168 -6.90 -36.89 28.79
C ALA A 168 -5.91 -37.98 29.28
N GLU A 169 -4.61 -37.78 29.03
CA GLU A 169 -3.56 -38.71 29.51
C GLU A 169 -3.33 -38.60 31.02
N VAL A 170 -3.35 -37.40 31.57
CA VAL A 170 -3.25 -37.14 32.99
C VAL A 170 -4.50 -37.67 33.75
N GLN A 171 -5.70 -37.53 33.20
CA GLN A 171 -6.92 -38.11 33.79
C GLN A 171 -6.85 -39.64 33.83
N ARG A 172 -6.43 -40.32 32.78
CA ARG A 172 -6.24 -41.77 32.75
C ARG A 172 -5.20 -42.24 33.77
N LEU A 173 -4.12 -41.49 33.96
CA LEU A 173 -3.09 -41.82 34.95
C LEU A 173 -3.57 -41.64 36.40
N ILE A 174 -4.50 -40.69 36.64
CA ILE A 174 -5.11 -40.48 37.96
C ILE A 174 -6.15 -41.57 38.24
N GLU A 175 -6.98 -41.95 37.26
CA GLU A 175 -7.98 -43.03 37.45
C GLU A 175 -7.34 -44.40 37.70
N ASN A 176 -6.21 -44.72 37.02
CA ASN A 176 -5.48 -45.99 37.20
C ASN A 176 -4.65 -46.09 38.49
N ASN A 177 -4.49 -45.00 39.24
CA ASN A 177 -3.76 -45.02 40.53
C ASN A 177 -4.68 -44.93 41.76
N LEU A 178 -5.99 -44.94 41.56
CA LEU A 178 -6.99 -44.86 42.63
C LEU A 178 -7.77 -46.17 42.86
N GLU A 179 -7.47 -47.26 42.12
CA GLU A 179 -7.83 -48.64 42.40
C GLU A 179 -6.67 -49.39 43.09
#